data_78159e9d84af14492b1ce85c896aecd0
#
_entry.id   78159e9d84af14492b1ce85c896aecd0
#
_cell.length_a   1.000
_cell.length_b   1.000
_cell.length_c   1.000
_cell.angle_alpha   90.00
_cell.angle_beta   90.00
_cell.angle_gamma   90.00
#
_symmetry.space_group_name_H-M   'P 1'
#
loop_
_entity.id
_entity.type
_entity.pdbx_description
1 polymer ?
#
loop_
_entity_poly.entity_id
_entity_poly.type
_entity_poly.pdbx_seq_one_letter_code
_entity_poly.pdbx_strand_id
1 'polypeptide(L)'
;MPVSRGRARCFTAPAVCRRPAPPYLSGRMALSDLLTLTPAGLYCAAADVYLDPVRSVPRALITHGHSDHARAGHGAVLATRETLAIMGLRYGAKFCEQQQALAYGESITLNGIEVSFHPAGHVLGSAQIRLRGPSGSVVVSGDYKRAFDPTCAPFELVRCDAFVTEATFGLPVFRHPDAAGEVAKLLRSCAVFPERAHLVGAYSLGKAQRVMKLLRLAGWDRPIWIHGALEKITQFYQDEGIDLGDIRKVSATDRAKLAGEIILCPPGQLADLWSRKFPDPVTAFASGWMRVRARARQRGVELPLVISDHVDWDDLCATIRETGASEIWVTHGAEEAIVHWCETQGLDARPLNILGYGDEDAETVAEDAA
;
A
#
# COMPACT_ATOMS: atom_id res chain seq x y z
N MET A 1 -13.79 -12.31 30.30
CA MET A 1 -13.34 -11.25 31.21
C MET A 1 -13.68 -9.91 30.59
N PRO A 2 -14.24 -8.92 31.26
CA PRO A 2 -14.74 -7.72 30.66
C PRO A 2 -13.58 -6.80 30.23
N VAL A 3 -13.62 -6.37 28.97
CA VAL A 3 -12.70 -5.38 28.38
C VAL A 3 -12.93 -4.04 29.07
N SER A 4 -11.88 -3.47 29.66
CA SER A 4 -11.90 -2.19 30.36
C SER A 4 -12.25 -1.05 29.37
N ARG A 5 -13.40 -0.44 29.54
CA ARG A 5 -13.77 0.86 28.96
C ARG A 5 -12.93 1.93 29.63
N GLY A 6 -12.19 2.73 28.85
CA GLY A 6 -11.57 3.95 29.35
C GLY A 6 -10.15 4.18 28.87
N ARG A 7 -9.94 4.35 27.54
CA ARG A 7 -8.76 5.08 27.05
C ARG A 7 -9.25 6.37 26.41
N ALA A 8 -8.78 7.51 26.96
CA ALA A 8 -9.00 8.82 26.40
C ALA A 8 -8.54 8.82 24.92
N ARG A 9 -9.41 9.30 24.02
CA ARG A 9 -9.10 9.35 22.58
C ARG A 9 -8.02 10.41 22.33
N CYS A 10 -6.80 10.02 21.97
CA CYS A 10 -5.64 10.89 21.87
C CYS A 10 -5.78 12.01 20.81
N PHE A 11 -6.65 11.81 19.82
CA PHE A 11 -6.96 12.82 18.81
C PHE A 11 -8.13 13.76 19.21
N THR A 12 -8.90 13.42 20.25
CA THR A 12 -10.09 14.19 20.71
C THR A 12 -9.93 14.83 22.09
N ALA A 13 -8.77 14.76 22.73
CA ALA A 13 -8.50 15.43 24.00
C ALA A 13 -8.47 16.98 23.81
N PRO A 14 -8.98 17.77 24.76
CA PRO A 14 -8.98 19.23 24.65
C PRO A 14 -7.54 19.76 24.57
N ALA A 15 -7.32 20.71 23.67
CA ALA A 15 -6.05 21.39 23.50
C ALA A 15 -5.62 22.10 24.79
N VAL A 16 -4.57 21.62 25.42
CA VAL A 16 -3.84 22.38 26.44
C VAL A 16 -2.85 23.26 25.66
N CYS A 17 -3.00 24.58 25.86
CA CYS A 17 -2.28 25.68 25.22
C CYS A 17 -2.66 25.98 23.76
N ARG A 18 -3.70 26.79 23.62
CA ARG A 18 -3.99 27.50 22.36
C ARG A 18 -2.86 28.51 22.09
N ARG A 19 -2.05 28.28 21.04
CA ARG A 19 -1.51 29.41 20.27
C ARG A 19 -2.75 30.13 19.69
N PRO A 20 -2.81 31.49 19.74
CA PRO A 20 -3.90 32.19 19.11
C PRO A 20 -3.95 31.83 17.63
N ALA A 21 -5.10 31.36 17.16
CA ALA A 21 -5.33 31.17 15.76
C ALA A 21 -5.03 32.49 15.03
N PRO A 22 -4.37 32.48 13.87
CA PRO A 22 -4.21 33.67 13.06
C PRO A 22 -5.61 34.24 12.75
N PRO A 23 -5.78 35.57 12.66
CA PRO A 23 -7.08 36.18 12.41
C PRO A 23 -7.63 35.64 11.09
N TYR A 24 -8.82 35.04 11.16
CA TYR A 24 -9.58 34.62 9.99
C TYR A 24 -9.80 35.82 9.09
N LEU A 25 -9.05 35.96 8.02
CA LEU A 25 -9.38 36.79 6.90
C LEU A 25 -10.65 36.21 6.28
N SER A 26 -11.64 37.04 6.04
CA SER A 26 -12.96 36.74 5.45
C SER A 26 -12.88 36.47 3.93
N GLY A 27 -11.86 35.71 3.49
CA GLY A 27 -11.71 35.15 2.16
C GLY A 27 -12.03 33.67 2.21
N ARG A 28 -12.69 33.13 1.20
CA ARG A 28 -12.86 31.69 1.01
C ARG A 28 -11.43 31.09 1.00
N MET A 29 -11.07 30.26 2.00
CA MET A 29 -9.80 29.54 2.00
C MET A 29 -9.73 28.72 0.71
N ALA A 30 -8.62 28.78 -0.01
CA ALA A 30 -8.39 27.90 -1.14
C ALA A 30 -8.21 26.45 -0.64
N LEU A 31 -8.47 25.46 -1.48
CA LEU A 31 -8.23 24.04 -1.12
C LEU A 31 -6.76 23.79 -0.82
N SER A 32 -5.86 24.52 -1.48
CA SER A 32 -4.43 24.55 -1.20
C SER A 32 -4.07 24.99 0.23
N ASP A 33 -4.97 25.69 0.92
CA ASP A 33 -4.79 26.09 2.32
C ASP A 33 -5.17 24.97 3.29
N LEU A 34 -6.01 24.00 2.83
CA LEU A 34 -6.41 22.86 3.64
C LEU A 34 -5.26 21.82 3.76
N LEU A 35 -4.46 21.67 2.70
CA LEU A 35 -3.35 20.73 2.67
C LEU A 35 -2.14 21.36 1.98
N THR A 36 -1.01 21.40 2.67
CA THR A 36 0.25 22.00 2.17
C THR A 36 1.39 21.00 2.21
N LEU A 37 2.34 21.12 1.26
CA LEU A 37 3.55 20.32 1.27
C LEU A 37 4.60 20.96 2.18
N THR A 38 5.19 20.16 3.05
CA THR A 38 6.28 20.53 3.95
C THR A 38 7.46 19.55 3.78
N PRO A 39 8.65 19.86 4.35
CA PRO A 39 9.75 18.89 4.36
C PRO A 39 9.48 17.58 5.11
N ALA A 40 8.40 17.50 5.88
CA ALA A 40 7.98 16.29 6.58
C ALA A 40 6.86 15.53 5.84
N GLY A 41 6.35 16.07 4.73
CA GLY A 41 5.24 15.51 3.95
C GLY A 41 4.02 16.43 3.93
N LEU A 42 2.89 15.91 3.55
CA LEU A 42 1.62 16.63 3.47
C LEU A 42 1.13 17.02 4.88
N TYR A 43 0.75 18.30 5.05
CA TYR A 43 0.33 18.86 6.35
C TYR A 43 -0.98 19.62 6.25
N CYS A 44 -1.92 19.26 7.08
CA CYS A 44 -3.16 20.00 7.29
C CYS A 44 -3.00 20.89 8.52
N ALA A 45 -2.73 22.19 8.29
CA ALA A 45 -2.49 23.15 9.37
C ALA A 45 -3.71 23.34 10.27
N ALA A 46 -4.93 23.35 9.70
CA ALA A 46 -6.17 23.51 10.46
C ALA A 46 -6.43 22.34 11.42
N ALA A 47 -6.18 21.11 10.99
CA ALA A 47 -6.32 19.91 11.83
C ALA A 47 -5.08 19.64 12.70
N ASP A 48 -3.95 20.28 12.41
CA ASP A 48 -2.63 20.03 13.00
C ASP A 48 -2.21 18.56 12.91
N VAL A 49 -2.22 18.01 11.68
CA VAL A 49 -1.85 16.63 11.38
C VAL A 49 -1.07 16.55 10.08
N TYR A 50 -0.18 15.56 10.00
CA TYR A 50 0.53 15.17 8.78
C TYR A 50 -0.09 13.92 8.18
N LEU A 51 -0.01 13.75 6.86
CA LEU A 51 -0.43 12.56 6.14
C LEU A 51 0.81 11.86 5.60
N ASP A 52 0.97 10.56 5.93
CA ASP A 52 2.12 9.71 5.57
C ASP A 52 3.47 10.43 5.69
N PRO A 53 3.81 10.98 6.86
CA PRO A 53 4.98 11.82 6.99
C PRO A 53 6.28 11.03 6.85
N VAL A 54 7.22 11.58 6.08
CA VAL A 54 8.56 10.99 5.84
C VAL A 54 9.54 11.18 7.00
N ARG A 55 9.13 11.86 8.08
CA ARG A 55 9.91 12.09 9.30
C ARG A 55 9.01 12.01 10.53
N SER A 56 9.60 11.83 11.72
CA SER A 56 8.86 11.90 12.98
C SER A 56 8.15 13.24 13.14
N VAL A 57 6.86 13.19 13.45
CA VAL A 57 5.99 14.34 13.65
C VAL A 57 5.11 14.14 14.88
N PRO A 58 4.54 15.23 15.47
CA PRO A 58 3.68 15.10 16.64
C PRO A 58 2.41 14.25 16.37
N ARG A 59 1.77 14.41 15.19
CA ARG A 59 0.51 13.73 14.85
C ARG A 59 0.49 13.33 13.38
N ALA A 60 0.33 12.04 13.13
CA ALA A 60 0.31 11.45 11.79
C ALA A 60 -1.01 10.73 11.50
N LEU A 61 -1.53 10.91 10.29
CA LEU A 61 -2.55 10.07 9.67
C LEU A 61 -1.82 9.15 8.70
N ILE A 62 -2.04 7.84 8.79
CA ILE A 62 -1.32 6.86 7.96
C ILE A 62 -2.33 6.15 7.05
N THR A 63 -2.05 6.14 5.74
CA THR A 63 -2.91 5.52 4.73
C THR A 63 -2.82 4.00 4.75
N HIS A 64 -1.63 3.43 4.82
CA HIS A 64 -1.41 1.97 4.81
C HIS A 64 -0.07 1.57 5.41
N GLY A 65 0.18 0.27 5.53
CA GLY A 65 1.29 -0.28 6.33
C GLY A 65 2.64 -0.43 5.61
N HIS A 66 2.85 0.03 4.36
CA HIS A 66 4.17 0.01 3.72
C HIS A 66 5.14 0.98 4.39
N SER A 67 6.44 0.68 4.36
CA SER A 67 7.46 1.37 5.17
C SER A 67 7.73 2.81 4.74
N ASP A 68 7.50 3.15 3.52
CA ASP A 68 7.63 4.50 2.98
C ASP A 68 6.48 5.42 3.42
N HIS A 69 5.29 4.88 3.71
CA HIS A 69 4.13 5.58 4.26
C HIS A 69 4.04 5.49 5.78
N ALA A 70 4.17 4.28 6.35
CA ALA A 70 3.98 3.99 7.78
C ALA A 70 5.29 4.00 8.57
N ARG A 71 5.89 5.16 8.76
CA ARG A 71 7.13 5.29 9.53
C ARG A 71 6.87 5.29 11.04
N ALA A 72 7.84 4.80 11.81
CA ALA A 72 7.79 4.85 13.26
C ALA A 72 8.29 6.17 13.85
N GLY A 73 8.05 6.39 15.16
CA GLY A 73 8.59 7.51 15.93
C GLY A 73 7.71 8.75 15.97
N HIS A 74 6.46 8.67 15.58
CA HIS A 74 5.49 9.76 15.73
C HIS A 74 4.96 9.87 17.16
N GLY A 75 4.56 11.08 17.58
CA GLY A 75 3.89 11.28 18.87
C GLY A 75 2.53 10.57 18.91
N ALA A 76 1.69 10.78 17.92
CA ALA A 76 0.40 10.10 17.80
C ALA A 76 0.14 9.64 16.36
N VAL A 77 -0.42 8.44 16.20
CA VAL A 77 -0.79 7.85 14.91
C VAL A 77 -2.29 7.54 14.90
N LEU A 78 -2.99 8.01 13.87
CA LEU A 78 -4.34 7.63 13.51
C LEU A 78 -4.30 6.85 12.20
N ALA A 79 -4.79 5.61 12.20
CA ALA A 79 -4.86 4.74 11.03
C ALA A 79 -6.00 3.72 11.20
N THR A 80 -6.20 2.85 10.22
CA THR A 80 -7.05 1.68 10.41
C THR A 80 -6.44 0.74 11.45
N ARG A 81 -7.27 -0.10 12.05
CA ARG A 81 -6.81 -1.09 13.04
C ARG A 81 -5.73 -2.02 12.46
N GLU A 82 -5.93 -2.45 11.22
CA GLU A 82 -5.03 -3.35 10.50
C GLU A 82 -3.68 -2.67 10.19
N THR A 83 -3.70 -1.42 9.75
CA THR A 83 -2.47 -0.63 9.52
C THR A 83 -1.68 -0.44 10.82
N LEU A 84 -2.34 -0.13 11.94
CA LEU A 84 -1.67 -0.03 13.26
C LEU A 84 -1.08 -1.37 13.69
N ALA A 85 -1.78 -2.48 13.45
CA ALA A 85 -1.27 -3.82 13.77
C ALA A 85 -0.03 -4.16 12.92
N ILE A 86 -0.04 -3.87 11.62
CA ILE A 86 1.11 -4.05 10.72
C ILE A 86 2.31 -3.22 11.19
N MET A 87 2.09 -1.94 11.55
CA MET A 87 3.15 -1.10 12.13
C MET A 87 3.72 -1.73 13.41
N GLY A 88 2.86 -2.28 14.26
CA GLY A 88 3.25 -2.99 15.47
C GLY A 88 4.08 -4.26 15.20
N LEU A 89 3.76 -5.01 14.14
CA LEU A 89 4.53 -6.19 13.71
C LEU A 89 5.90 -5.83 13.16
N ARG A 90 6.02 -4.69 12.45
CA ARG A 90 7.27 -4.23 11.85
C ARG A 90 8.20 -3.57 12.87
N TYR A 91 7.69 -2.63 13.65
CA TYR A 91 8.50 -1.74 14.50
C TYR A 91 8.38 -2.05 16.00
N GLY A 92 7.57 -3.05 16.34
CA GLY A 92 7.26 -3.36 17.74
C GLY A 92 6.15 -2.49 18.33
N ALA A 93 5.64 -2.87 19.50
CA ALA A 93 4.45 -2.25 20.11
C ALA A 93 4.61 -0.75 20.48
N LYS A 94 5.83 -0.22 20.47
CA LYS A 94 6.15 1.16 20.81
C LYS A 94 6.54 2.00 19.59
N PHE A 95 5.99 1.69 18.42
CA PHE A 95 6.29 2.42 17.18
C PHE A 95 5.86 3.91 17.20
N CYS A 96 4.95 4.28 18.11
CA CYS A 96 4.56 5.65 18.41
C CYS A 96 4.20 5.80 19.91
N GLU A 97 4.06 7.04 20.40
CA GLU A 97 3.69 7.27 21.81
C GLU A 97 2.20 6.96 22.05
N GLN A 98 1.33 7.33 21.09
CA GLN A 98 -0.11 7.10 21.16
C GLN A 98 -0.63 6.61 19.81
N GLN A 99 -1.61 5.69 19.87
CA GLN A 99 -2.26 5.19 18.66
C GLN A 99 -3.79 5.21 18.82
N GLN A 100 -4.48 5.54 17.74
CA GLN A 100 -5.93 5.49 17.67
C GLN A 100 -6.36 4.86 16.35
N ALA A 101 -7.25 3.87 16.43
CA ALA A 101 -7.88 3.29 15.25
C ALA A 101 -9.10 4.11 14.84
N LEU A 102 -9.33 4.21 13.51
CA LEU A 102 -10.55 4.72 12.90
C LEU A 102 -11.02 3.70 11.85
N ALA A 103 -12.25 3.23 11.94
CA ALA A 103 -12.79 2.29 10.98
C ALA A 103 -13.18 2.98 9.66
N TYR A 104 -13.28 2.21 8.59
CA TYR A 104 -13.80 2.72 7.33
C TYR A 104 -15.21 3.29 7.51
N GLY A 105 -15.47 4.44 6.89
CA GLY A 105 -16.72 5.17 6.99
C GLY A 105 -16.94 5.91 8.30
N GLU A 106 -16.12 5.66 9.32
CA GLU A 106 -16.12 6.49 10.53
C GLU A 106 -15.42 7.84 10.30
N SER A 107 -15.84 8.85 11.01
CA SER A 107 -15.20 10.17 10.98
C SER A 107 -14.91 10.71 12.37
N ILE A 108 -13.87 11.53 12.46
CA ILE A 108 -13.56 12.34 13.64
C ILE A 108 -13.39 13.80 13.24
N THR A 109 -13.60 14.71 14.18
CA THR A 109 -13.37 16.14 13.94
C THR A 109 -12.11 16.59 14.67
N LEU A 110 -11.15 17.13 13.92
CA LEU A 110 -9.89 17.68 14.42
C LEU A 110 -9.86 19.19 14.15
N ASN A 111 -10.03 20.02 15.19
CA ASN A 111 -10.03 21.48 15.09
C ASN A 111 -10.99 22.03 14.01
N GLY A 112 -12.16 21.40 13.82
CA GLY A 112 -13.16 21.81 12.83
C GLY A 112 -13.00 21.17 11.44
N ILE A 113 -11.98 20.35 11.22
CA ILE A 113 -11.81 19.54 10.03
C ILE A 113 -12.33 18.12 10.29
N GLU A 114 -13.26 17.65 9.47
CA GLU A 114 -13.71 16.27 9.47
C GLU A 114 -12.69 15.39 8.75
N VAL A 115 -12.25 14.32 9.41
CA VAL A 115 -11.33 13.32 8.88
C VAL A 115 -12.05 11.99 8.82
N SER A 116 -12.05 11.33 7.66
CA SER A 116 -12.63 10.00 7.47
C SER A 116 -11.73 9.12 6.63
N PHE A 117 -11.81 7.79 6.86
CA PHE A 117 -11.05 6.78 6.15
C PHE A 117 -11.97 5.95 5.26
N HIS A 118 -11.52 5.69 4.04
CA HIS A 118 -12.24 4.92 3.02
C HIS A 118 -11.33 3.85 2.42
N PRO A 119 -11.82 2.66 2.08
CA PRO A 119 -10.99 1.59 1.53
C PRO A 119 -10.23 2.02 0.27
N ALA A 120 -8.93 1.70 0.21
CA ALA A 120 -8.08 1.99 -0.94
C ALA A 120 -7.88 0.77 -1.88
N GLY A 121 -8.16 -0.46 -1.43
CA GLY A 121 -8.05 -1.67 -2.23
C GLY A 121 -6.63 -2.15 -2.50
N HIS A 122 -5.63 -1.59 -1.83
CA HIS A 122 -4.20 -1.83 -2.05
C HIS A 122 -3.66 -3.01 -1.23
N VAL A 123 -3.70 -2.90 0.08
CA VAL A 123 -3.32 -3.95 1.04
C VAL A 123 -4.29 -4.00 2.20
N LEU A 124 -4.21 -5.01 3.06
CA LEU A 124 -5.06 -5.13 4.25
C LEU A 124 -4.92 -3.88 5.13
N GLY A 125 -6.04 -3.22 5.38
CA GLY A 125 -6.10 -1.98 6.17
C GLY A 125 -5.80 -0.69 5.39
N SER A 126 -5.47 -0.75 4.10
CA SER A 126 -5.19 0.45 3.31
C SER A 126 -6.40 1.36 3.18
N ALA A 127 -6.19 2.66 3.35
CA ALA A 127 -7.24 3.67 3.37
C ALA A 127 -6.89 4.92 2.57
N GLN A 128 -7.84 5.42 1.82
CA GLN A 128 -7.86 6.82 1.38
C GLN A 128 -8.25 7.69 2.57
N ILE A 129 -7.65 8.87 2.71
CA ILE A 129 -7.94 9.81 3.80
C ILE A 129 -8.64 11.03 3.22
N ARG A 130 -9.89 11.26 3.64
CA ARG A 130 -10.64 12.46 3.28
C ARG A 130 -10.54 13.48 4.41
N LEU A 131 -10.13 14.69 4.04
CA LEU A 131 -10.20 15.89 4.88
C LEU A 131 -11.31 16.80 4.35
N ARG A 132 -12.28 17.15 5.18
CA ARG A 132 -13.40 18.04 4.83
C ARG A 132 -13.43 19.24 5.75
N GLY A 133 -13.30 20.42 5.17
CA GLY A 133 -13.37 21.71 5.85
C GLY A 133 -14.42 22.63 5.24
N PRO A 134 -14.50 23.88 5.72
CA PRO A 134 -15.47 24.85 5.20
C PRO A 134 -15.26 25.20 3.72
N SER A 135 -14.04 25.03 3.19
CA SER A 135 -13.69 25.35 1.80
C SER A 135 -13.96 24.23 0.81
N GLY A 136 -14.25 23.02 1.30
CA GLY A 136 -14.40 21.83 0.47
C GLY A 136 -13.71 20.61 1.08
N SER A 137 -13.40 19.65 0.24
CA SER A 137 -12.80 18.36 0.62
C SER A 137 -11.59 18.01 -0.22
N VAL A 138 -10.56 17.46 0.43
CA VAL A 138 -9.39 16.86 -0.20
C VAL A 138 -9.36 15.37 0.14
N VAL A 139 -9.12 14.54 -0.85
CA VAL A 139 -8.87 13.10 -0.65
C VAL A 139 -7.42 12.81 -0.98
N VAL A 140 -6.70 12.19 -0.05
CA VAL A 140 -5.36 11.62 -0.27
C VAL A 140 -5.53 10.12 -0.45
N SER A 141 -5.25 9.61 -1.65
CA SER A 141 -5.50 8.20 -1.99
C SER A 141 -4.59 7.24 -1.20
N GLY A 142 -3.38 7.68 -0.83
CA GLY A 142 -2.29 6.74 -0.59
C GLY A 142 -2.08 5.90 -1.86
N ASP A 143 -1.54 4.71 -1.69
CA ASP A 143 -1.52 3.74 -2.76
C ASP A 143 -2.87 3.04 -2.85
N TYR A 144 -3.35 2.80 -4.07
CA TYR A 144 -4.68 2.23 -4.24
C TYR A 144 -4.79 1.31 -5.45
N LYS A 145 -5.83 0.47 -5.43
CA LYS A 145 -6.17 -0.42 -6.53
C LYS A 145 -7.67 -0.56 -6.69
N ARG A 146 -8.18 -0.34 -7.92
CA ARG A 146 -9.60 -0.48 -8.23
C ARG A 146 -10.01 -1.93 -8.51
N ALA A 147 -9.15 -2.68 -9.20
CA ALA A 147 -9.41 -4.08 -9.48
C ALA A 147 -9.47 -4.88 -8.18
N PHE A 148 -10.49 -5.74 -8.06
CA PHE A 148 -10.75 -6.50 -6.84
C PHE A 148 -9.53 -7.28 -6.35
N ASP A 149 -9.23 -7.14 -5.07
CA ASP A 149 -8.26 -7.92 -4.32
C ASP A 149 -8.99 -8.75 -3.26
N PRO A 150 -8.88 -10.09 -3.28
CA PRO A 150 -9.56 -10.95 -2.31
C PRO A 150 -8.94 -10.91 -0.90
N THR A 151 -7.89 -10.12 -0.67
CA THR A 151 -7.15 -10.06 0.60
C THR A 151 -7.34 -8.77 1.37
N CYS A 152 -8.08 -7.80 0.82
CA CYS A 152 -8.36 -6.53 1.48
C CYS A 152 -9.75 -6.00 1.12
N ALA A 153 -10.19 -4.94 1.78
CA ALA A 153 -11.45 -4.26 1.45
C ALA A 153 -11.36 -3.64 0.04
N PRO A 154 -12.42 -3.77 -0.80
CA PRO A 154 -12.43 -3.24 -2.16
C PRO A 154 -12.35 -1.70 -2.16
N PHE A 155 -11.72 -1.13 -3.19
CA PHE A 155 -11.64 0.31 -3.39
C PHE A 155 -13.03 0.97 -3.36
N GLU A 156 -13.13 2.08 -2.64
CA GLU A 156 -14.29 2.95 -2.61
C GLU A 156 -14.00 4.24 -3.38
N LEU A 157 -14.86 4.60 -4.34
CA LEU A 157 -14.72 5.89 -5.03
C LEU A 157 -15.22 7.01 -4.11
N VAL A 158 -14.33 7.91 -3.71
CA VAL A 158 -14.66 9.06 -2.86
C VAL A 158 -14.65 10.34 -3.69
N ARG A 159 -15.81 11.02 -3.80
CA ARG A 159 -15.89 12.32 -4.46
C ARG A 159 -15.27 13.41 -3.60
N CYS A 160 -14.54 14.34 -4.26
CA CYS A 160 -13.83 15.43 -3.59
C CYS A 160 -13.63 16.63 -4.52
N ASP A 161 -13.17 17.74 -3.96
CA ASP A 161 -12.87 18.95 -4.71
C ASP A 161 -11.41 19.00 -5.15
N ALA A 162 -10.49 18.39 -4.37
CA ALA A 162 -9.11 18.12 -4.75
C ALA A 162 -8.75 16.65 -4.47
N PHE A 163 -7.98 16.02 -5.37
CA PHE A 163 -7.56 14.64 -5.26
C PHE A 163 -6.04 14.52 -5.32
N VAL A 164 -5.43 14.00 -4.27
CA VAL A 164 -4.01 13.65 -4.21
C VAL A 164 -3.88 12.18 -4.57
N THR A 165 -3.22 11.86 -5.69
CA THR A 165 -3.15 10.53 -6.25
C THR A 165 -1.71 10.06 -6.46
N GLU A 166 -1.48 8.75 -6.28
CA GLU A 166 -0.27 8.09 -6.76
C GLU A 166 -0.21 8.08 -8.29
N ALA A 167 0.99 7.89 -8.85
CA ALA A 167 1.24 7.67 -10.27
C ALA A 167 2.30 6.57 -10.51
N THR A 168 2.37 5.55 -9.66
CA THR A 168 3.32 4.44 -9.76
C THR A 168 3.33 3.83 -11.16
N PHE A 169 2.15 3.58 -11.70
CA PHE A 169 1.95 3.12 -13.08
C PHE A 169 1.31 4.19 -13.98
N GLY A 170 1.67 5.45 -13.77
CA GLY A 170 1.16 6.62 -14.47
C GLY A 170 1.61 6.78 -15.92
N LEU A 171 1.87 5.68 -16.66
CA LEU A 171 2.20 5.68 -18.09
C LEU A 171 1.29 4.71 -18.86
N PRO A 172 0.88 5.03 -20.10
CA PRO A 172 -0.03 4.21 -20.91
C PRO A 172 0.44 2.77 -21.19
N VAL A 173 1.73 2.48 -21.01
CA VAL A 173 2.30 1.12 -21.17
C VAL A 173 1.86 0.19 -20.04
N PHE A 174 1.50 0.74 -18.87
CA PHE A 174 1.09 -0.01 -17.69
C PHE A 174 -0.42 -0.23 -17.66
N ARG A 175 -0.94 -0.99 -18.63
CA ARG A 175 -2.25 -1.61 -18.58
C ARG A 175 -2.07 -3.05 -18.13
N HIS A 176 -2.56 -3.36 -16.95
CA HIS A 176 -2.32 -4.65 -16.32
C HIS A 176 -3.35 -5.68 -16.82
N PRO A 177 -2.90 -6.90 -17.15
CA PRO A 177 -3.82 -7.98 -17.48
C PRO A 177 -4.58 -8.46 -16.24
N ASP A 178 -5.59 -9.30 -16.47
CA ASP A 178 -6.27 -10.00 -15.39
C ASP A 178 -5.28 -10.91 -14.62
N ALA A 179 -5.28 -10.79 -13.30
CA ALA A 179 -4.40 -11.54 -12.42
C ALA A 179 -4.64 -13.05 -12.48
N ALA A 180 -5.87 -13.53 -12.76
CA ALA A 180 -6.15 -14.95 -12.94
C ALA A 180 -5.39 -15.53 -14.13
N GLY A 181 -5.27 -14.78 -15.23
CA GLY A 181 -4.46 -15.17 -16.39
C GLY A 181 -2.97 -15.31 -16.07
N GLU A 182 -2.46 -14.44 -15.20
CA GLU A 182 -1.06 -14.48 -14.74
C GLU A 182 -0.81 -15.68 -13.82
N VAL A 183 -1.72 -15.97 -12.88
CA VAL A 183 -1.66 -17.18 -12.05
C VAL A 183 -1.75 -18.45 -12.90
N ALA A 184 -2.61 -18.47 -13.92
CA ALA A 184 -2.68 -19.60 -14.84
C ALA A 184 -1.37 -19.85 -15.61
N LYS A 185 -0.54 -18.81 -15.88
CA LYS A 185 0.82 -18.99 -16.42
C LYS A 185 1.73 -19.71 -15.42
N LEU A 186 1.67 -19.33 -14.14
CA LEU A 186 2.45 -19.99 -13.09
C LEU A 186 2.06 -21.47 -12.96
N LEU A 187 0.77 -21.76 -12.88
CA LEU A 187 0.29 -23.15 -12.78
C LEU A 187 0.66 -24.00 -14.02
N ARG A 188 0.58 -23.42 -15.21
CA ARG A 188 1.09 -24.10 -16.44
C ARG A 188 2.57 -24.39 -16.36
N SER A 189 3.39 -23.44 -15.86
CA SER A 189 4.81 -23.64 -15.67
C SER A 189 5.09 -24.80 -14.71
N CYS A 190 4.36 -24.89 -13.58
CA CYS A 190 4.46 -26.03 -12.66
C CYS A 190 4.10 -27.38 -13.32
N ALA A 191 3.12 -27.38 -14.20
CA ALA A 191 2.72 -28.59 -14.93
C ALA A 191 3.74 -28.99 -16.01
N VAL A 192 4.41 -28.02 -16.64
CA VAL A 192 5.43 -28.28 -17.70
C VAL A 192 6.77 -28.69 -17.08
N PHE A 193 7.12 -28.14 -15.91
CA PHE A 193 8.39 -28.40 -15.22
C PHE A 193 8.15 -28.96 -13.81
N PRO A 194 7.54 -30.16 -13.67
CA PRO A 194 7.18 -30.72 -12.36
C PRO A 194 8.41 -31.12 -11.53
N GLU A 195 9.59 -31.24 -12.14
CA GLU A 195 10.87 -31.56 -11.50
C GLU A 195 11.54 -30.31 -10.91
N ARG A 196 11.08 -29.10 -11.23
CA ARG A 196 11.67 -27.82 -10.79
C ARG A 196 10.79 -27.17 -9.74
N ALA A 197 11.41 -26.63 -8.68
CA ALA A 197 10.73 -25.74 -7.74
C ALA A 197 10.45 -24.39 -8.40
N HIS A 198 9.29 -23.77 -8.09
CA HIS A 198 8.93 -22.45 -8.61
C HIS A 198 9.08 -21.39 -7.52
N LEU A 199 10.17 -20.60 -7.58
CA LEU A 199 10.43 -19.50 -6.65
C LEU A 199 9.74 -18.24 -7.16
N VAL A 200 8.74 -17.76 -6.43
CA VAL A 200 7.95 -16.59 -6.79
C VAL A 200 8.34 -15.42 -5.88
N GLY A 201 9.05 -14.44 -6.43
CA GLY A 201 9.33 -13.19 -5.75
C GLY A 201 8.06 -12.36 -5.61
N ALA A 202 7.76 -11.94 -4.38
CA ALA A 202 6.62 -11.07 -4.08
C ALA A 202 6.94 -10.26 -2.82
N TYR A 203 6.51 -8.99 -2.77
CA TYR A 203 6.69 -8.15 -1.59
C TYR A 203 5.97 -8.74 -0.39
N SER A 204 6.59 -8.58 0.79
CA SER A 204 6.19 -9.29 2.00
C SER A 204 4.82 -8.87 2.52
N LEU A 205 4.43 -7.60 2.35
CA LEU A 205 3.11 -7.08 2.70
C LEU A 205 2.24 -6.91 1.46
N GLY A 206 1.08 -7.53 1.45
CA GLY A 206 0.05 -7.41 0.42
C GLY A 206 0.28 -8.35 -0.76
N LYS A 207 1.34 -8.14 -1.56
CA LYS A 207 1.61 -8.88 -2.80
C LYS A 207 1.71 -10.39 -2.60
N ALA A 208 2.48 -10.83 -1.60
CA ALA A 208 2.65 -12.26 -1.31
C ALA A 208 1.31 -12.91 -0.94
N GLN A 209 0.52 -12.29 -0.05
CA GLN A 209 -0.77 -12.80 0.40
C GLN A 209 -1.80 -12.80 -0.74
N ARG A 210 -1.77 -11.77 -1.59
CA ARG A 210 -2.58 -11.73 -2.82
C ARG A 210 -2.26 -12.89 -3.76
N VAL A 211 -0.98 -13.15 -4.05
CA VAL A 211 -0.58 -14.28 -4.89
C VAL A 211 -1.03 -15.61 -4.28
N MET A 212 -0.87 -15.81 -2.96
CA MET A 212 -1.36 -17.00 -2.25
C MET A 212 -2.87 -17.19 -2.44
N LYS A 213 -3.65 -16.13 -2.20
CA LYS A 213 -5.12 -16.20 -2.35
C LYS A 213 -5.54 -16.46 -3.78
N LEU A 214 -4.90 -15.82 -4.75
CA LEU A 214 -5.17 -16.05 -6.17
C LEU A 214 -4.86 -17.49 -6.59
N LEU A 215 -3.78 -18.10 -6.06
CA LEU A 215 -3.47 -19.52 -6.27
C LEU A 215 -4.59 -20.42 -5.72
N ARG A 216 -5.11 -20.13 -4.51
CA ARG A 216 -6.25 -20.89 -3.94
C ARG A 216 -7.50 -20.77 -4.81
N LEU A 217 -7.83 -19.56 -5.28
CA LEU A 217 -8.96 -19.33 -6.17
C LEU A 217 -8.78 -20.03 -7.54
N ALA A 218 -7.55 -20.22 -7.99
CA ALA A 218 -7.22 -20.97 -9.20
C ALA A 218 -7.16 -22.51 -9.00
N GLY A 219 -7.49 -23.02 -7.80
CA GLY A 219 -7.56 -24.45 -7.50
C GLY A 219 -6.24 -25.09 -7.06
N TRP A 220 -5.23 -24.31 -6.69
CA TRP A 220 -4.02 -24.87 -6.06
C TRP A 220 -4.34 -25.29 -4.62
N ASP A 221 -4.53 -26.58 -4.39
CA ASP A 221 -4.89 -27.18 -3.10
C ASP A 221 -3.69 -27.72 -2.30
N ARG A 222 -2.50 -27.78 -2.94
CA ARG A 222 -1.25 -28.21 -2.32
C ARG A 222 -0.71 -27.14 -1.37
N PRO A 223 0.22 -27.48 -0.44
CA PRO A 223 0.89 -26.48 0.37
C PRO A 223 1.53 -25.39 -0.48
N ILE A 224 1.47 -24.14 0.00
CA ILE A 224 2.28 -23.03 -0.53
C ILE A 224 3.40 -22.81 0.46
N TRP A 225 4.63 -22.88 -0.03
CA TRP A 225 5.81 -22.72 0.78
C TRP A 225 6.24 -21.25 0.82
N ILE A 226 6.80 -20.81 1.95
CA ILE A 226 7.21 -19.41 2.11
C ILE A 226 8.62 -19.28 2.69
N HIS A 227 9.32 -18.23 2.28
CA HIS A 227 10.51 -17.76 2.98
C HIS A 227 10.14 -17.26 4.38
N GLY A 228 11.02 -17.38 5.36
CA GLY A 228 10.76 -16.98 6.75
C GLY A 228 10.38 -15.50 6.95
N ALA A 229 10.86 -14.60 6.09
CA ALA A 229 10.51 -13.19 6.12
C ALA A 229 9.00 -12.91 5.89
N LEU A 230 8.30 -13.80 5.19
CA LEU A 230 6.87 -13.66 4.92
C LEU A 230 5.98 -14.16 6.08
N GLU A 231 6.54 -14.90 7.05
CA GLU A 231 5.78 -15.68 8.03
C GLU A 231 4.87 -14.80 8.90
N LYS A 232 5.41 -13.75 9.52
CA LYS A 232 4.66 -12.91 10.48
C LYS A 232 3.46 -12.19 9.83
N ILE A 233 3.69 -11.60 8.65
CA ILE A 233 2.61 -10.87 7.94
C ILE A 233 1.59 -11.85 7.38
N THR A 234 2.02 -13.01 6.84
CA THR A 234 1.10 -14.04 6.35
C THR A 234 0.22 -14.57 7.46
N GLN A 235 0.80 -14.84 8.65
CA GLN A 235 0.02 -15.26 9.82
C GLN A 235 -0.98 -14.19 10.24
N PHE A 236 -0.60 -12.91 10.23
CA PHE A 236 -1.52 -11.80 10.53
C PHE A 236 -2.72 -11.78 9.56
N TYR A 237 -2.51 -11.97 8.25
CA TYR A 237 -3.62 -12.06 7.30
C TYR A 237 -4.56 -13.24 7.60
N GLN A 238 -4.02 -14.40 8.00
CA GLN A 238 -4.84 -15.55 8.39
C GLN A 238 -5.61 -15.28 9.69
N ASP A 239 -4.99 -14.62 10.67
CA ASP A 239 -5.63 -14.21 11.94
C ASP A 239 -6.78 -13.20 11.71
N GLU A 240 -6.68 -12.38 10.67
CA GLU A 240 -7.74 -11.47 10.20
C GLU A 240 -8.83 -12.17 9.36
N GLY A 241 -8.77 -13.51 9.26
CA GLY A 241 -9.80 -14.32 8.61
C GLY A 241 -9.62 -14.49 7.10
N ILE A 242 -8.49 -14.09 6.53
CA ILE A 242 -8.19 -14.32 5.12
C ILE A 242 -7.68 -15.74 4.96
N ASP A 243 -8.51 -16.60 4.38
CA ASP A 243 -8.14 -17.99 4.11
C ASP A 243 -7.10 -18.08 3.00
N LEU A 244 -5.85 -18.34 3.38
CA LEU A 244 -4.70 -18.58 2.50
C LEU A 244 -4.41 -20.09 2.34
N GLY A 245 -5.14 -20.96 3.04
CA GLY A 245 -4.97 -22.41 3.05
C GLY A 245 -3.70 -22.88 3.78
N ASP A 246 -3.18 -24.02 3.37
CA ASP A 246 -1.97 -24.63 3.98
C ASP A 246 -0.72 -23.86 3.55
N ILE A 247 -0.16 -23.08 4.47
CA ILE A 247 1.09 -22.30 4.29
C ILE A 247 2.19 -22.94 5.13
N ARG A 248 3.33 -23.21 4.51
CA ARG A 248 4.47 -23.87 5.18
C ARG A 248 5.77 -23.09 4.99
N LYS A 249 6.52 -22.95 6.06
CA LYS A 249 7.84 -22.34 6.02
C LYS A 249 8.87 -23.31 5.47
N VAL A 250 9.71 -22.85 4.53
CA VAL A 250 10.82 -23.62 3.99
C VAL A 250 11.89 -23.81 5.06
N SER A 251 12.23 -25.06 5.38
CA SER A 251 13.39 -25.41 6.20
C SER A 251 14.64 -25.69 5.34
N ALA A 252 15.81 -25.73 5.96
CA ALA A 252 17.06 -26.01 5.27
C ALA A 252 17.08 -27.43 4.65
N THR A 253 16.33 -28.38 5.23
CA THR A 253 16.29 -29.79 4.82
C THR A 253 15.30 -30.11 3.71
N ASP A 254 14.35 -29.18 3.43
CA ASP A 254 13.23 -29.45 2.52
C ASP A 254 13.54 -29.09 1.06
N ARG A 255 14.49 -28.21 0.81
CA ARG A 255 14.71 -27.56 -0.50
C ARG A 255 14.88 -28.54 -1.67
N ALA A 256 15.60 -29.63 -1.47
CA ALA A 256 15.77 -30.67 -2.50
C ALA A 256 14.51 -31.50 -2.76
N LYS A 257 13.51 -31.43 -1.87
CA LYS A 257 12.24 -32.19 -1.94
C LYS A 257 11.07 -31.34 -2.49
N LEU A 258 11.31 -30.05 -2.77
CA LEU A 258 10.27 -29.11 -3.19
C LEU A 258 10.14 -29.00 -4.72
N ALA A 259 10.54 -30.03 -5.46
CA ALA A 259 10.28 -30.13 -6.89
C ALA A 259 8.77 -30.04 -7.17
N GLY A 260 8.39 -29.25 -8.16
CA GLY A 260 6.99 -28.98 -8.53
C GLY A 260 6.19 -28.15 -7.54
N GLU A 261 6.80 -27.69 -6.43
CA GLU A 261 6.13 -26.84 -5.44
C GLU A 261 6.28 -25.34 -5.74
N ILE A 262 5.33 -24.55 -5.25
CA ILE A 262 5.38 -23.09 -5.31
C ILE A 262 5.91 -22.54 -3.99
N ILE A 263 6.95 -21.70 -4.09
CA ILE A 263 7.63 -21.10 -2.94
C ILE A 263 7.63 -19.58 -3.12
N LEU A 264 7.00 -18.84 -2.22
CA LEU A 264 7.04 -17.38 -2.22
C LEU A 264 8.19 -16.88 -1.36
N CYS A 265 8.86 -15.83 -1.84
CA CYS A 265 9.95 -15.17 -1.13
C CYS A 265 9.98 -13.66 -1.44
N PRO A 266 10.63 -12.83 -0.61
CA PRO A 266 10.91 -11.45 -0.97
C PRO A 266 11.70 -11.40 -2.30
N PRO A 267 11.51 -10.36 -3.15
CA PRO A 267 12.15 -10.29 -4.46
C PRO A 267 13.67 -10.37 -4.42
N GLY A 268 14.32 -9.80 -3.40
CA GLY A 268 15.77 -9.86 -3.20
C GLY A 268 16.30 -11.31 -3.07
N GLN A 269 15.48 -12.21 -2.51
CA GLN A 269 15.86 -13.60 -2.30
C GLN A 269 15.95 -14.42 -3.60
N LEU A 270 15.40 -13.96 -4.72
CA LEU A 270 15.50 -14.65 -6.01
C LEU A 270 16.94 -14.72 -6.55
N ALA A 271 17.78 -13.75 -6.21
CA ALA A 271 19.17 -13.66 -6.64
C ALA A 271 20.19 -14.02 -5.54
N ASP A 272 19.73 -14.30 -4.32
CA ASP A 272 20.55 -14.51 -3.14
C ASP A 272 21.04 -15.96 -3.00
N LEU A 273 21.93 -16.21 -2.04
CA LEU A 273 22.42 -17.54 -1.64
C LEU A 273 21.29 -18.49 -1.22
N TRP A 274 20.17 -17.92 -0.75
CA TRP A 274 19.01 -18.72 -0.36
C TRP A 274 18.40 -19.47 -1.55
N SER A 275 18.18 -18.79 -2.69
CA SER A 275 17.60 -19.38 -3.90
C SER A 275 18.53 -20.41 -4.55
N ARG A 276 19.85 -20.19 -4.52
CA ARG A 276 20.87 -21.10 -5.09
C ARG A 276 20.90 -22.48 -4.44
N LYS A 277 20.23 -22.66 -3.30
CA LYS A 277 20.11 -23.95 -2.61
C LYS A 277 18.99 -24.84 -3.13
N PHE A 278 18.17 -24.34 -4.06
CA PHE A 278 17.20 -25.14 -4.79
C PHE A 278 17.82 -25.67 -6.07
N PRO A 279 17.64 -26.98 -6.40
CA PRO A 279 18.11 -27.51 -7.66
C PRO A 279 17.36 -26.86 -8.84
N ASP A 280 18.08 -26.19 -9.71
CA ASP A 280 17.56 -25.58 -10.95
C ASP A 280 16.12 -25.00 -10.83
N PRO A 281 15.85 -24.02 -9.94
CA PRO A 281 14.50 -23.53 -9.74
C PRO A 281 14.03 -22.67 -10.92
N VAL A 282 12.73 -22.69 -11.22
CA VAL A 282 12.10 -21.65 -12.06
C VAL A 282 11.96 -20.39 -11.22
N THR A 283 12.52 -19.28 -11.69
CA THR A 283 12.38 -17.99 -11.04
C THR A 283 11.21 -17.19 -11.64
N ALA A 284 10.24 -16.81 -10.81
CA ALA A 284 9.13 -15.97 -11.16
C ALA A 284 9.12 -14.68 -10.31
N PHE A 285 8.60 -13.58 -10.85
CA PHE A 285 8.44 -12.36 -10.09
C PHE A 285 7.05 -11.74 -10.33
N ALA A 286 6.30 -11.54 -9.25
CA ALA A 286 4.97 -10.94 -9.26
C ALA A 286 5.08 -9.42 -9.01
N SER A 287 4.97 -8.62 -10.06
CA SER A 287 5.02 -7.17 -9.98
C SER A 287 4.36 -6.54 -11.22
N GLY A 288 3.73 -5.37 -11.07
CA GLY A 288 3.22 -4.58 -12.19
C GLY A 288 4.32 -4.18 -13.20
N TRP A 289 5.54 -4.01 -12.71
CA TRP A 289 6.73 -3.71 -13.53
C TRP A 289 7.11 -4.83 -14.51
N MET A 290 6.63 -6.05 -14.30
CA MET A 290 6.86 -7.17 -15.22
C MET A 290 6.15 -6.99 -16.57
N ARG A 291 5.29 -5.99 -16.70
CA ARG A 291 4.73 -5.54 -17.97
C ARG A 291 5.82 -5.11 -18.96
N VAL A 292 6.94 -4.58 -18.47
CA VAL A 292 8.08 -4.13 -19.30
C VAL A 292 9.10 -5.24 -19.40
N ARG A 293 9.18 -5.90 -20.56
CA ARG A 293 10.07 -7.05 -20.81
C ARG A 293 11.55 -6.78 -20.49
N ALA A 294 12.01 -5.55 -20.67
CA ALA A 294 13.40 -5.18 -20.35
C ALA A 294 13.70 -5.33 -18.86
N ARG A 295 12.76 -4.92 -17.98
CA ARG A 295 12.90 -5.08 -16.52
C ARG A 295 12.94 -6.55 -16.10
N ALA A 296 12.09 -7.41 -16.68
CA ALA A 296 12.12 -8.84 -16.41
C ALA A 296 13.47 -9.48 -16.79
N ARG A 297 14.02 -9.10 -17.97
CA ARG A 297 15.35 -9.57 -18.41
C ARG A 297 16.48 -9.08 -17.52
N GLN A 298 16.44 -7.81 -17.11
CA GLN A 298 17.44 -7.21 -16.22
C GLN A 298 17.49 -7.93 -14.87
N ARG A 299 16.34 -8.39 -14.36
CA ARG A 299 16.25 -9.15 -13.10
C ARG A 299 16.54 -10.66 -13.27
N GLY A 300 16.80 -11.15 -14.47
CA GLY A 300 17.05 -12.56 -14.73
C GLY A 300 15.85 -13.48 -14.40
N VAL A 301 14.62 -12.96 -14.50
CA VAL A 301 13.40 -13.71 -14.17
C VAL A 301 12.95 -14.53 -15.38
N GLU A 302 12.78 -15.85 -15.20
CA GLU A 302 12.29 -16.76 -16.25
C GLU A 302 10.80 -16.58 -16.52
N LEU A 303 9.99 -16.37 -15.45
CA LEU A 303 8.54 -16.27 -15.53
C LEU A 303 8.05 -14.92 -14.96
N PRO A 304 7.99 -13.86 -15.75
CA PRO A 304 7.42 -12.59 -15.31
C PRO A 304 5.90 -12.73 -15.16
N LEU A 305 5.38 -12.33 -13.97
CA LEU A 305 3.96 -12.32 -13.63
C LEU A 305 3.52 -10.86 -13.42
N VAL A 306 2.64 -10.38 -14.29
CA VAL A 306 2.11 -9.01 -14.16
C VAL A 306 0.98 -8.98 -13.14
N ILE A 307 1.34 -9.02 -11.86
CA ILE A 307 0.40 -8.94 -10.74
C ILE A 307 0.76 -7.71 -9.92
N SER A 308 -0.11 -6.69 -9.96
CA SER A 308 0.06 -5.42 -9.25
C SER A 308 -0.98 -5.26 -8.15
N ASP A 309 -0.64 -4.58 -7.08
CA ASP A 309 -1.50 -4.08 -6.01
C ASP A 309 -1.76 -2.56 -6.14
N HIS A 310 -1.16 -1.91 -7.12
CA HIS A 310 -1.44 -0.51 -7.47
C HIS A 310 -2.41 -0.40 -8.65
N VAL A 311 -3.00 0.78 -8.77
CA VAL A 311 -3.81 1.18 -9.90
C VAL A 311 -2.99 1.20 -11.19
N ASP A 312 -3.57 0.76 -12.29
CA ASP A 312 -2.97 0.89 -13.61
C ASP A 312 -3.37 2.19 -14.32
N TRP A 313 -2.83 2.43 -15.51
CA TRP A 313 -3.10 3.65 -16.28
C TRP A 313 -4.59 3.91 -16.50
N ASP A 314 -5.35 2.92 -16.94
CA ASP A 314 -6.75 3.11 -17.32
C ASP A 314 -7.62 3.38 -16.08
N ASP A 315 -7.41 2.62 -15.01
CA ASP A 315 -8.09 2.80 -13.73
C ASP A 315 -7.68 4.11 -13.03
N LEU A 316 -6.42 4.54 -13.15
CA LEU A 316 -5.94 5.82 -12.63
C LEU A 316 -6.67 6.99 -13.32
N CYS A 317 -6.68 6.99 -14.66
CA CYS A 317 -7.38 8.01 -15.45
C CYS A 317 -8.91 8.01 -15.19
N ALA A 318 -9.50 6.82 -15.00
CA ALA A 318 -10.91 6.70 -14.64
C ALA A 318 -11.19 7.26 -13.24
N THR A 319 -10.34 6.93 -12.25
CA THR A 319 -10.49 7.42 -10.87
C THR A 319 -10.45 8.95 -10.83
N ILE A 320 -9.44 9.56 -11.44
CA ILE A 320 -9.30 11.03 -11.50
C ILE A 320 -10.59 11.68 -12.03
N ARG A 321 -11.17 11.17 -13.12
CA ARG A 321 -12.43 11.70 -13.67
C ARG A 321 -13.63 11.49 -12.74
N GLU A 322 -13.73 10.32 -12.14
CA GLU A 322 -14.89 9.91 -11.36
C GLU A 322 -14.95 10.55 -9.97
N THR A 323 -13.80 10.97 -9.41
CA THR A 323 -13.76 11.75 -8.15
C THR A 323 -14.49 13.08 -8.29
N GLY A 324 -14.55 13.64 -9.52
CA GLY A 324 -15.12 14.95 -9.80
C GLY A 324 -14.27 16.11 -9.29
N ALA A 325 -13.02 15.83 -8.88
CA ALA A 325 -12.10 16.87 -8.39
C ALA A 325 -11.69 17.80 -9.53
N SER A 326 -11.66 19.10 -9.24
CA SER A 326 -11.16 20.13 -10.15
C SER A 326 -9.65 20.33 -10.05
N GLU A 327 -9.06 20.00 -8.90
CA GLU A 327 -7.62 20.07 -8.64
C GLU A 327 -7.06 18.64 -8.45
N ILE A 328 -6.00 18.29 -9.18
CA ILE A 328 -5.33 16.99 -9.10
C ILE A 328 -3.87 17.22 -8.70
N TRP A 329 -3.48 16.62 -7.59
CA TRP A 329 -2.11 16.68 -7.10
C TRP A 329 -1.51 15.28 -7.21
N VAL A 330 -0.43 15.16 -7.97
CA VAL A 330 0.15 13.86 -8.33
C VAL A 330 1.40 13.63 -7.50
N THR A 331 1.51 12.44 -6.94
CA THR A 331 2.69 11.98 -6.20
C THR A 331 3.06 10.55 -6.62
N HIS A 332 4.28 10.13 -6.34
CA HIS A 332 4.83 8.81 -6.70
C HIS A 332 4.86 8.51 -8.21
N GLY A 333 5.98 8.03 -8.70
CA GLY A 333 6.11 7.47 -10.04
C GLY A 333 6.14 8.51 -11.18
N ALA A 334 5.33 8.33 -12.22
CA ALA A 334 5.37 9.13 -13.44
C ALA A 334 4.46 10.38 -13.34
N GLU A 335 4.71 11.24 -12.35
CA GLU A 335 3.89 12.42 -12.03
C GLU A 335 3.64 13.31 -13.25
N GLU A 336 4.68 13.66 -14.02
CA GLU A 336 4.59 14.55 -15.18
C GLU A 336 3.65 14.02 -16.27
N ALA A 337 3.62 12.69 -16.47
CA ALA A 337 2.77 12.10 -17.49
C ALA A 337 1.28 12.20 -17.12
N ILE A 338 0.94 12.02 -15.84
CA ILE A 338 -0.42 12.19 -15.34
C ILE A 338 -0.82 13.65 -15.31
N VAL A 339 0.07 14.55 -14.89
CA VAL A 339 -0.17 16.01 -14.96
C VAL A 339 -0.49 16.43 -16.40
N HIS A 340 0.33 16.04 -17.36
CA HIS A 340 0.08 16.33 -18.78
C HIS A 340 -1.26 15.77 -19.25
N TRP A 341 -1.58 14.51 -18.89
CA TRP A 341 -2.88 13.93 -19.25
C TRP A 341 -4.05 14.73 -18.64
N CYS A 342 -3.97 15.14 -17.36
CA CYS A 342 -4.98 15.97 -16.69
C CYS A 342 -5.20 17.29 -17.41
N GLU A 343 -4.13 17.98 -17.81
CA GLU A 343 -4.18 19.23 -18.60
C GLU A 343 -4.93 19.03 -19.93
N THR A 344 -4.72 17.90 -20.62
CA THR A 344 -5.47 17.58 -21.85
C THR A 344 -6.96 17.35 -21.60
N GLN A 345 -7.36 17.02 -20.34
CA GLN A 345 -8.75 16.87 -19.93
C GLN A 345 -9.34 18.18 -19.37
N GLY A 346 -8.57 19.27 -19.30
CA GLY A 346 -8.99 20.56 -18.74
C GLY A 346 -9.03 20.60 -17.21
N LEU A 347 -8.30 19.69 -16.55
CA LEU A 347 -8.16 19.65 -15.11
C LEU A 347 -6.93 20.44 -14.66
N ASP A 348 -7.03 21.15 -13.52
CA ASP A 348 -5.87 21.78 -12.89
C ASP A 348 -5.04 20.70 -12.17
N ALA A 349 -3.82 20.48 -12.63
CA ALA A 349 -2.98 19.41 -12.11
C ALA A 349 -1.54 19.88 -11.85
N ARG A 350 -0.93 19.33 -10.80
CA ARG A 350 0.47 19.63 -10.44
C ARG A 350 1.17 18.44 -9.81
N PRO A 351 2.48 18.28 -10.04
CA PRO A 351 3.28 17.31 -9.31
C PRO A 351 3.55 17.81 -7.89
N LEU A 352 3.61 16.91 -6.92
CA LEU A 352 3.97 17.24 -5.53
C LEU A 352 5.46 17.10 -5.27
N ASN A 353 6.18 16.26 -6.04
CA ASN A 353 7.62 16.02 -5.87
C ASN A 353 8.00 15.70 -4.40
N ILE A 354 7.24 14.83 -3.76
CA ILE A 354 7.48 14.44 -2.36
C ILE A 354 8.75 13.58 -2.32
N LEU A 355 9.79 14.07 -1.65
CA LEU A 355 11.03 13.34 -1.45
C LEU A 355 10.85 12.32 -0.32
N GLY A 356 11.29 11.07 -0.53
CA GLY A 356 11.35 10.04 0.51
C GLY A 356 10.28 8.97 0.43
N TYR A 357 9.41 9.01 -0.55
CA TYR A 357 8.66 7.84 -0.99
C TYR A 357 9.55 7.02 -1.93
N GLY A 358 9.70 5.73 -1.65
CA GLY A 358 10.50 4.82 -2.46
C GLY A 358 9.72 4.30 -3.67
N ASP A 359 10.45 3.96 -4.75
CA ASP A 359 9.93 2.96 -5.69
C ASP A 359 9.81 1.62 -4.95
N GLU A 360 8.79 0.82 -5.23
CA GLU A 360 8.67 -0.58 -4.73
C GLU A 360 9.99 -1.36 -4.90
N ASP A 361 10.79 -1.03 -5.93
CA ASP A 361 12.10 -1.62 -6.18
C ASP A 361 13.17 -1.22 -5.14
N ALA A 362 13.01 -0.12 -4.41
CA ALA A 362 13.95 0.32 -3.36
C ALA A 362 13.64 -0.29 -1.98
N GLU A 363 12.40 -0.73 -1.72
CA GLU A 363 12.01 -1.39 -0.47
C GLU A 363 12.73 -2.74 -0.25
N THR A 364 13.16 -3.41 -1.33
CA THR A 364 13.84 -4.72 -1.25
C THR A 364 15.10 -4.72 -0.40
N VAL A 365 15.75 -3.57 -0.22
CA VAL A 365 17.00 -3.45 0.56
C VAL A 365 16.72 -3.17 2.06
N ALA A 366 15.59 -2.55 2.38
CA ALA A 366 15.24 -2.20 3.76
C ALA A 366 14.46 -3.31 4.49
N GLU A 367 13.62 -4.06 3.78
CA GLU A 367 12.84 -5.18 4.36
C GLU A 367 13.71 -6.41 4.65
N ASP A 368 14.80 -6.64 3.90
CA ASP A 368 15.73 -7.75 4.13
C ASP A 368 16.66 -7.52 5.33
N ALA A 369 16.69 -6.31 5.91
CA ALA A 369 17.57 -5.94 7.03
C ALA A 369 16.87 -5.90 8.40
N ALA A 370 15.57 -6.14 8.49
CA ALA A 370 14.78 -6.18 9.72
C ALA A 370 14.26 -7.60 10.01
#